data_72eb85b828fc87a4e502d1fee11aa358
#
_entry.id   72eb85b828fc87a4e502d1fee11aa358
#
_cell.length_a   1.000
_cell.length_b   1.000
_cell.length_c   1.000
_cell.angle_alpha   90.00
_cell.angle_beta   90.00
_cell.angle_gamma   90.00
#
_symmetry.space_group_name_H-M   'P 1'
#
loop_
_entity.id
_entity.type
_entity.pdbx_description
1 polymer ?
#
loop_
_entity_poly.entity_id
_entity_poly.type
_entity_poly.pdbx_seq_one_letter_code
_entity_poly.pdbx_strand_id
1 'polypeptide(L)'
;MVAKVLFREALQHQQVKEAPTTGIPSRQPNSRPLPFLRWEDLKSLDFGPQTARIHFLALHGLRYGEAAALRESDIRDGRIHVERSIHGETKSPSGVRTVPQVSPFEPFPKYQNSIAMRLKAHGVNVHSLRRTYAYILKCSGVHVTTASKLMGHSNPNITMKIYTAVLDDEIDQTKERLARYI
;
A
#
# COMPACT_ATOMS: atom_id res chain seq x y z
N MET A 1 2.41 22.57 -2.68
CA MET A 1 2.88 21.66 -3.75
C MET A 1 2.31 22.04 -5.11
N VAL A 2 1.01 22.31 -5.22
CA VAL A 2 0.33 22.73 -6.46
C VAL A 2 0.94 24.01 -7.06
N ALA A 3 1.15 25.06 -6.25
CA ALA A 3 1.72 26.33 -6.73
C ALA A 3 3.08 26.16 -7.44
N LYS A 4 3.98 25.30 -6.91
CA LYS A 4 5.28 25.05 -7.57
C LYS A 4 5.15 24.40 -8.93
N VAL A 5 4.16 23.53 -9.13
CA VAL A 5 3.90 22.89 -10.42
C VAL A 5 3.36 23.91 -11.42
N LEU A 6 2.37 24.70 -11.02
CA LEU A 6 1.79 25.76 -11.85
C LEU A 6 2.84 26.79 -12.31
N PHE A 7 3.68 27.29 -11.38
CA PHE A 7 4.72 28.24 -11.74
C PHE A 7 5.83 27.63 -12.60
N ARG A 8 6.10 26.33 -12.50
CA ARG A 8 7.02 25.62 -13.40
C ARG A 8 6.45 25.55 -14.81
N GLU A 9 5.18 25.23 -14.98
CA GLU A 9 4.50 25.24 -16.27
C GLU A 9 4.44 26.64 -16.85
N ALA A 10 4.08 27.65 -16.05
CA ALA A 10 4.06 29.05 -16.49
C ALA A 10 5.44 29.54 -16.96
N LEU A 11 6.54 29.09 -16.34
CA LEU A 11 7.90 29.36 -16.80
C LEU A 11 8.21 28.66 -18.13
N GLN A 12 7.80 27.38 -18.30
CA GLN A 12 8.00 26.64 -19.55
C GLN A 12 7.26 27.27 -20.73
N HIS A 13 6.08 27.85 -20.47
CA HIS A 13 5.29 28.57 -21.46
C HIS A 13 5.58 30.06 -21.54
N GLN A 14 6.68 30.54 -20.92
CA GLN A 14 7.11 31.95 -20.93
C GLN A 14 6.05 32.96 -20.44
N GLN A 15 5.09 32.48 -19.63
CA GLN A 15 4.01 33.31 -19.09
C GLN A 15 4.48 34.16 -17.89
N VAL A 16 5.57 33.75 -17.23
CA VAL A 16 6.24 34.46 -16.15
C VAL A 16 7.75 34.43 -16.37
N LYS A 17 8.45 35.52 -15.98
CA LYS A 17 9.91 35.59 -16.10
C LYS A 17 10.61 34.83 -14.97
N GLU A 18 10.02 34.81 -13.80
CA GLU A 18 10.54 34.11 -12.60
C GLU A 18 9.41 33.43 -11.85
N ALA A 19 9.69 32.29 -11.23
CA ALA A 19 8.73 31.64 -10.36
C ALA A 19 8.86 32.18 -8.93
N PRO A 20 7.81 32.79 -8.36
CA PRO A 20 7.82 33.27 -6.97
C PRO A 20 8.09 32.18 -5.94
N THR A 21 8.04 30.93 -6.38
CA THR A 21 8.30 29.73 -5.55
C THR A 21 9.76 29.26 -5.62
N THR A 22 10.62 29.95 -6.37
CA THR A 22 12.07 29.69 -6.43
C THR A 22 12.69 29.97 -5.06
N GLY A 23 13.50 29.06 -4.55
CA GLY A 23 14.11 29.18 -3.22
C GLY A 23 13.23 28.76 -2.03
N ILE A 24 11.92 28.56 -2.21
CA ILE A 24 11.09 28.05 -1.12
C ILE A 24 11.38 26.54 -0.94
N PRO A 25 11.92 26.11 0.21
CA PRO A 25 12.20 24.70 0.42
C PRO A 25 10.90 23.87 0.36
N SER A 26 10.95 22.72 -0.26
CA SER A 26 9.85 21.76 -0.15
C SER A 26 9.74 21.32 1.31
N ARG A 27 8.55 21.44 1.89
CA ARG A 27 8.30 20.89 3.23
C ARG A 27 8.67 19.42 3.21
N GLN A 28 9.71 19.06 3.96
CA GLN A 28 10.03 17.65 4.18
C GLN A 28 8.79 16.98 4.81
N PRO A 29 8.26 15.93 4.22
CA PRO A 29 7.17 15.21 4.87
C PRO A 29 7.68 14.73 6.22
N ASN A 30 6.95 15.06 7.29
CA ASN A 30 7.24 14.51 8.60
C ASN A 30 7.28 12.99 8.49
N SER A 31 8.45 12.41 8.62
CA SER A 31 8.72 10.98 8.43
C SER A 31 8.30 10.14 9.64
N ARG A 32 7.21 10.54 10.32
CA ARG A 32 6.65 9.66 11.35
C ARG A 32 6.21 8.36 10.68
N PRO A 33 6.66 7.19 11.18
CA PRO A 33 6.16 5.92 10.71
C PRO A 33 4.64 5.92 10.79
N LEU A 34 3.98 5.66 9.68
CA LEU A 34 2.53 5.62 9.67
C LEU A 34 2.09 4.29 10.30
N PRO A 35 1.15 4.29 11.24
CA PRO A 35 0.75 3.10 11.97
C PRO A 35 0.21 2.01 11.03
N PHE A 36 0.55 0.78 11.32
CA PHE A 36 -0.04 -0.41 10.73
C PHE A 36 -0.09 -1.51 11.79
N LEU A 37 -0.91 -2.53 11.58
CA LEU A 37 -0.97 -3.72 12.43
C LEU A 37 -0.18 -4.85 11.77
N ARG A 38 0.58 -5.61 12.54
CA ARG A 38 1.15 -6.88 12.09
C ARG A 38 0.01 -7.86 11.82
N TRP A 39 0.28 -8.87 11.00
CA TRP A 39 -0.77 -9.83 10.67
C TRP A 39 -1.29 -10.57 11.89
N GLU A 40 -0.41 -10.96 12.81
CA GLU A 40 -0.73 -11.65 14.05
C GLU A 40 -1.70 -10.84 14.92
N ASP A 41 -1.47 -9.53 15.03
CA ASP A 41 -2.33 -8.62 15.77
C ASP A 41 -3.67 -8.41 15.02
N LEU A 42 -3.61 -8.17 13.70
CA LEU A 42 -4.80 -7.92 12.89
C LEU A 42 -5.76 -9.11 12.90
N LYS A 43 -5.24 -10.33 12.77
CA LYS A 43 -6.08 -11.54 12.70
C LYS A 43 -6.79 -11.87 14.01
N SER A 44 -6.28 -11.37 15.15
CA SER A 44 -6.87 -11.59 16.48
C SER A 44 -8.01 -10.60 16.77
N LEU A 45 -8.18 -9.55 15.96
CA LEU A 45 -9.19 -8.53 16.15
C LEU A 45 -10.50 -8.90 15.47
N ASP A 46 -11.61 -8.60 16.14
CA ASP A 46 -12.94 -8.74 15.57
C ASP A 46 -13.42 -7.39 14.98
N PHE A 47 -13.64 -7.39 13.68
CA PHE A 47 -14.20 -6.24 12.95
C PHE A 47 -15.67 -6.47 12.58
N GLY A 48 -16.33 -7.46 13.18
CA GLY A 48 -17.71 -7.85 12.89
C GLY A 48 -17.88 -8.26 11.41
N PRO A 49 -18.95 -7.82 10.73
CA PRO A 49 -19.22 -8.21 9.35
C PRO A 49 -18.15 -7.80 8.33
N GLN A 50 -17.17 -7.00 8.73
CA GLN A 50 -16.10 -6.53 7.84
C GLN A 50 -14.79 -7.32 8.00
N THR A 51 -14.72 -8.27 8.93
CA THR A 51 -13.50 -9.03 9.24
C THR A 51 -12.93 -9.70 7.99
N ALA A 52 -13.73 -10.43 7.22
CA ALA A 52 -13.27 -11.11 6.01
C ALA A 52 -12.69 -10.12 4.96
N ARG A 53 -13.36 -8.97 4.74
CA ARG A 53 -12.90 -7.93 3.80
C ARG A 53 -11.63 -7.23 4.27
N ILE A 54 -11.50 -6.96 5.56
CA ILE A 54 -10.30 -6.37 6.16
C ILE A 54 -9.12 -7.34 6.01
N HIS A 55 -9.31 -8.61 6.33
CA HIS A 55 -8.29 -9.65 6.12
C HIS A 55 -7.92 -9.79 4.65
N PHE A 56 -8.91 -9.78 3.74
CA PHE A 56 -8.66 -9.83 2.30
C PHE A 56 -7.76 -8.67 1.85
N LEU A 57 -8.04 -7.43 2.26
CA LEU A 57 -7.19 -6.28 1.93
C LEU A 57 -5.78 -6.39 2.50
N ALA A 58 -5.63 -6.91 3.71
CA ALA A 58 -4.34 -7.10 4.35
C ALA A 58 -3.50 -8.22 3.73
N LEU A 59 -4.14 -9.26 3.19
CA LEU A 59 -3.46 -10.42 2.59
C LEU A 59 -3.15 -10.25 1.10
N HIS A 60 -3.79 -9.31 0.40
CA HIS A 60 -3.61 -9.10 -1.04
C HIS A 60 -3.07 -7.70 -1.37
N GLY A 61 -3.06 -6.80 -0.41
CA GLY A 61 -2.50 -5.46 -0.58
C GLY A 61 -3.17 -4.59 -1.64
N LEU A 62 -4.42 -4.85 -1.99
CA LEU A 62 -5.16 -4.04 -2.95
C LEU A 62 -5.47 -2.65 -2.39
N ARG A 63 -5.54 -1.63 -3.27
CA ARG A 63 -6.18 -0.38 -2.87
C ARG A 63 -7.67 -0.61 -2.69
N TYR A 64 -8.32 0.13 -1.80
CA TYR A 64 -9.75 -0.04 -1.58
C TYR A 64 -10.56 0.05 -2.89
N GLY A 65 -10.27 1.07 -3.71
CA GLY A 65 -10.97 1.26 -4.98
C GLY A 65 -10.74 0.14 -5.99
N GLU A 66 -9.60 -0.56 -5.92
CA GLU A 66 -9.33 -1.76 -6.72
C GLU A 66 -10.18 -2.92 -6.21
N ALA A 67 -10.17 -3.19 -4.90
CA ALA A 67 -10.98 -4.25 -4.29
C ALA A 67 -12.49 -4.05 -4.49
N ALA A 68 -12.97 -2.81 -4.39
CA ALA A 68 -14.38 -2.47 -4.61
C ALA A 68 -14.82 -2.55 -6.08
N ALA A 69 -13.87 -2.60 -7.02
CA ALA A 69 -14.14 -2.80 -8.44
C ALA A 69 -13.97 -4.25 -8.89
N LEU A 70 -13.48 -5.15 -8.02
CA LEU A 70 -13.31 -6.56 -8.33
C LEU A 70 -14.65 -7.25 -8.55
N ARG A 71 -14.65 -8.18 -9.50
CA ARG A 71 -15.73 -9.12 -9.78
C ARG A 71 -15.20 -10.56 -9.59
N GLU A 72 -16.08 -11.50 -9.40
CA GLU A 72 -15.69 -12.92 -9.32
C GLU A 72 -14.92 -13.39 -10.58
N SER A 73 -15.28 -12.85 -11.76
CA SER A 73 -14.58 -13.14 -13.02
C SER A 73 -13.13 -12.65 -13.07
N ASP A 74 -12.74 -11.74 -12.19
CA ASP A 74 -11.36 -11.26 -12.10
C ASP A 74 -10.48 -12.18 -11.24
N ILE A 75 -11.11 -13.19 -10.62
CA ILE A 75 -10.45 -14.17 -9.76
C ILE A 75 -10.50 -15.52 -10.47
N ARG A 76 -9.38 -15.95 -11.00
CA ARG A 76 -9.24 -17.19 -11.76
C ARG A 76 -7.84 -17.77 -11.60
N ASP A 77 -7.73 -19.08 -11.70
CA ASP A 77 -6.46 -19.81 -11.61
C ASP A 77 -5.65 -19.49 -10.33
N GLY A 78 -6.36 -19.30 -9.19
CA GLY A 78 -5.73 -18.94 -7.91
C GLY A 78 -5.09 -17.54 -7.90
N ARG A 79 -5.55 -16.64 -8.77
CA ARG A 79 -4.99 -15.30 -8.95
C ARG A 79 -6.08 -14.24 -9.04
N ILE A 80 -5.77 -13.05 -8.57
CA ILE A 80 -6.59 -11.85 -8.67
C ILE A 80 -6.00 -10.96 -9.76
N HIS A 81 -6.78 -10.69 -10.81
CA HIS A 81 -6.40 -9.80 -11.90
C HIS A 81 -6.90 -8.38 -11.61
N VAL A 82 -5.99 -7.48 -11.28
CA VAL A 82 -6.30 -6.09 -10.95
C VAL A 82 -6.12 -5.24 -12.19
N GLU A 83 -7.22 -4.81 -12.80
CA GLU A 83 -7.21 -4.05 -14.07
C GLU A 83 -7.88 -2.68 -13.94
N ARG A 84 -8.72 -2.50 -12.91
CA ARG A 84 -9.55 -1.31 -12.73
C ARG A 84 -9.73 -0.90 -11.26
N SER A 85 -10.31 0.25 -11.08
CA SER A 85 -10.72 0.82 -9.80
C SER A 85 -12.13 1.42 -9.94
N ILE A 86 -12.81 1.66 -8.83
CA ILE A 86 -14.10 2.40 -8.84
C ILE A 86 -13.99 3.82 -9.44
N HIS A 87 -12.77 4.32 -9.61
CA HIS A 87 -12.51 5.63 -10.23
C HIS A 87 -12.13 5.54 -11.72
N GLY A 88 -12.37 4.38 -12.36
CA GLY A 88 -12.01 4.09 -13.74
C GLY A 88 -10.79 3.18 -13.87
N GLU A 89 -10.12 3.24 -15.01
CA GLU A 89 -8.90 2.49 -15.25
C GLU A 89 -7.78 2.87 -14.28
N THR A 90 -6.85 1.96 -14.06
CA THR A 90 -5.71 2.25 -13.18
C THR A 90 -4.90 3.41 -13.74
N LYS A 91 -4.61 4.43 -12.90
CA LYS A 91 -3.92 5.68 -13.29
C LYS A 91 -2.51 5.48 -13.87
N SER A 92 -1.96 4.29 -13.82
CA SER A 92 -0.65 3.95 -14.36
C SER A 92 -0.61 2.51 -14.84
N PRO A 93 0.23 2.17 -15.83
CA PRO A 93 0.44 0.79 -16.29
C PRO A 93 0.83 -0.17 -15.16
N SER A 94 1.56 0.31 -14.15
CA SER A 94 1.93 -0.47 -12.96
C SER A 94 0.74 -0.83 -12.06
N GLY A 95 -0.42 -0.21 -12.26
CA GLY A 95 -1.66 -0.54 -11.57
C GLY A 95 -2.27 -1.86 -12.06
N VAL A 96 -2.08 -2.18 -13.36
CA VAL A 96 -2.51 -3.47 -13.93
C VAL A 96 -1.53 -4.54 -13.49
N ARG A 97 -2.02 -5.53 -12.75
CA ARG A 97 -1.17 -6.56 -12.17
C ARG A 97 -1.97 -7.79 -11.75
N THR A 98 -1.26 -8.87 -11.53
CA THR A 98 -1.82 -10.09 -10.96
C THR A 98 -1.25 -10.32 -9.56
N VAL A 99 -2.11 -10.67 -8.62
CA VAL A 99 -1.77 -10.94 -7.22
C VAL A 99 -2.21 -12.38 -6.89
N PRO A 100 -1.40 -13.20 -6.19
CA PRO A 100 -1.85 -14.52 -5.73
C PRO A 100 -3.09 -14.39 -4.85
N GLN A 101 -4.09 -15.24 -5.06
CA GLN A 101 -5.25 -15.35 -4.17
C GLN A 101 -4.91 -16.29 -3.01
N VAL A 102 -4.97 -15.77 -1.79
CA VAL A 102 -4.64 -16.54 -0.57
C VAL A 102 -5.81 -16.60 0.43
N SER A 103 -6.92 -15.91 0.14
CA SER A 103 -8.15 -15.97 0.95
C SER A 103 -9.39 -15.83 0.07
N PRO A 104 -10.56 -16.29 0.55
CA PRO A 104 -11.83 -16.12 -0.16
C PRO A 104 -12.13 -14.64 -0.44
N PHE A 105 -12.79 -14.39 -1.57
CA PHE A 105 -13.26 -13.06 -1.95
C PHE A 105 -14.70 -12.88 -1.52
N GLU A 106 -15.00 -11.71 -0.96
CA GLU A 106 -16.35 -11.20 -0.77
C GLU A 106 -16.47 -9.84 -1.47
N PRO A 107 -17.56 -9.56 -2.19
CA PRO A 107 -17.78 -8.26 -2.82
C PRO A 107 -17.69 -7.12 -1.82
N PHE A 108 -17.00 -6.05 -2.23
CA PHE A 108 -16.81 -4.87 -1.40
C PHE A 108 -17.92 -3.84 -1.65
N PRO A 109 -18.37 -3.12 -0.61
CA PRO A 109 -19.26 -1.98 -0.82
C PRO A 109 -18.51 -0.86 -1.57
N LYS A 110 -19.27 -0.03 -2.33
CA LYS A 110 -18.69 1.07 -3.10
C LYS A 110 -17.87 2.04 -2.23
N TYR A 111 -18.31 2.28 -0.99
CA TYR A 111 -17.68 3.23 -0.06
C TYR A 111 -17.02 2.51 1.10
N GLN A 112 -15.85 2.98 1.48
CA GLN A 112 -15.02 2.37 2.54
C GLN A 112 -15.45 2.70 3.98
N ASN A 113 -16.53 3.48 4.17
CA ASN A 113 -16.87 4.08 5.47
C ASN A 113 -17.01 3.04 6.59
N SER A 114 -17.70 1.93 6.33
CA SER A 114 -17.90 0.86 7.32
C SER A 114 -16.60 0.19 7.75
N ILE A 115 -15.70 -0.06 6.80
CA ILE A 115 -14.36 -0.63 7.06
C ILE A 115 -13.49 0.41 7.77
N ALA A 116 -13.47 1.65 7.27
CA ALA A 116 -12.67 2.73 7.85
C ALA A 116 -13.05 3.02 9.31
N MET A 117 -14.34 3.00 9.63
CA MET A 117 -14.83 3.21 11.00
C MET A 117 -14.35 2.10 11.94
N ARG A 118 -14.38 0.83 11.52
CA ARG A 118 -13.88 -0.30 12.32
C ARG A 118 -12.37 -0.21 12.56
N LEU A 119 -11.61 0.11 11.53
CA LEU A 119 -10.15 0.26 11.62
C LEU A 119 -9.73 1.44 12.49
N LYS A 120 -10.49 2.55 12.46
CA LYS A 120 -10.22 3.74 13.28
C LYS A 120 -10.23 3.44 14.78
N ALA A 121 -11.07 2.53 15.25
CA ALA A 121 -11.11 2.10 16.64
C ALA A 121 -9.76 1.50 17.11
N HIS A 122 -8.95 0.98 16.19
CA HIS A 122 -7.63 0.39 16.44
C HIS A 122 -6.47 1.32 16.00
N GLY A 123 -6.72 2.62 15.79
CA GLY A 123 -5.70 3.61 15.45
C GLY A 123 -5.12 3.49 14.04
N VAL A 124 -5.73 2.70 13.16
CA VAL A 124 -5.27 2.45 11.78
C VAL A 124 -6.33 2.84 10.75
N ASN A 125 -5.96 2.85 9.49
CA ASN A 125 -6.84 3.19 8.39
C ASN A 125 -6.76 2.14 7.27
N VAL A 126 -7.63 2.24 6.26
CA VAL A 126 -7.67 1.28 5.15
C VAL A 126 -6.32 1.17 4.42
N HIS A 127 -5.57 2.27 4.28
CA HIS A 127 -4.26 2.24 3.64
C HIS A 127 -3.20 1.53 4.50
N SER A 128 -3.40 1.47 5.82
CA SER A 128 -2.53 0.71 6.73
C SER A 128 -2.51 -0.79 6.41
N LEU A 129 -3.62 -1.34 5.89
CA LEU A 129 -3.71 -2.75 5.48
C LEU A 129 -2.72 -3.11 4.36
N ARG A 130 -2.44 -2.18 3.45
CA ARG A 130 -1.39 -2.38 2.44
C ARG A 130 0.01 -2.40 3.04
N ARG A 131 0.23 -1.71 4.17
CA ARG A 131 1.50 -1.80 4.90
C ARG A 131 1.62 -3.14 5.62
N THR A 132 0.51 -3.63 6.18
CA THR A 132 0.45 -5.01 6.70
C THR A 132 0.83 -6.02 5.61
N TYR A 133 0.30 -5.88 4.39
CA TYR A 133 0.69 -6.73 3.26
C TYR A 133 2.18 -6.64 2.93
N ALA A 134 2.72 -5.43 2.85
CA ALA A 134 4.15 -5.23 2.60
C ALA A 134 5.01 -5.85 3.69
N TYR A 135 4.58 -5.76 4.95
CA TYR A 135 5.22 -6.44 6.09
C TYR A 135 5.17 -7.96 5.94
N ILE A 136 4.00 -8.53 5.59
CA ILE A 136 3.85 -9.98 5.33
C ILE A 136 4.83 -10.43 4.23
N LEU A 137 4.87 -9.72 3.09
CA LEU A 137 5.77 -10.03 1.98
C LEU A 137 7.24 -10.00 2.41
N LYS A 138 7.62 -9.02 3.24
CA LYS A 138 8.97 -8.91 3.79
C LYS A 138 9.30 -10.11 4.68
N CYS A 139 8.45 -10.43 5.65
CA CYS A 139 8.64 -11.55 6.56
C CYS A 139 8.67 -12.91 5.82
N SER A 140 7.96 -12.99 4.68
CA SER A 140 7.98 -14.15 3.77
C SER A 140 9.23 -14.20 2.87
N GLY A 141 10.19 -13.29 3.01
CA GLY A 141 11.41 -13.26 2.21
C GLY A 141 11.21 -12.81 0.76
N VAL A 142 10.07 -12.21 0.42
CA VAL A 142 9.80 -11.73 -0.94
C VAL A 142 10.68 -10.52 -1.23
N HIS A 143 11.42 -10.57 -2.36
CA HIS A 143 12.30 -9.47 -2.75
C HIS A 143 11.51 -8.17 -2.99
N VAL A 144 12.08 -7.04 -2.60
CA VAL A 144 11.43 -5.73 -2.64
C VAL A 144 10.90 -5.33 -4.02
N THR A 145 11.59 -5.73 -5.09
CA THR A 145 11.14 -5.45 -6.47
C THR A 145 9.90 -6.25 -6.83
N THR A 146 9.80 -7.51 -6.40
CA THR A 146 8.61 -8.35 -6.56
C THR A 146 7.45 -7.81 -5.73
N ALA A 147 7.69 -7.44 -4.48
CA ALA A 147 6.69 -6.81 -3.63
C ALA A 147 6.16 -5.50 -4.22
N SER A 148 7.04 -4.67 -4.80
CA SER A 148 6.65 -3.43 -5.48
C SER A 148 5.71 -3.70 -6.66
N LYS A 149 5.97 -4.74 -7.46
CA LYS A 149 5.10 -5.18 -8.57
C LYS A 149 3.75 -5.67 -8.04
N LEU A 150 3.73 -6.55 -7.03
CA LEU A 150 2.50 -7.06 -6.43
C LEU A 150 1.64 -5.95 -5.83
N MET A 151 2.27 -4.92 -5.26
CA MET A 151 1.59 -3.75 -4.73
C MET A 151 1.17 -2.74 -5.82
N GLY A 152 1.69 -2.83 -7.04
CA GLY A 152 1.41 -1.86 -8.10
C GLY A 152 1.95 -0.46 -7.77
N HIS A 153 3.18 -0.40 -7.25
CA HIS A 153 3.90 0.85 -7.06
C HIS A 153 4.74 1.16 -8.30
N SER A 154 4.55 2.34 -8.89
CA SER A 154 5.36 2.82 -10.01
C SER A 154 6.80 3.12 -9.60
N ASN A 155 7.02 3.44 -8.32
CA ASN A 155 8.35 3.71 -7.76
C ASN A 155 8.66 2.68 -6.64
N PRO A 156 9.65 1.79 -6.81
CA PRO A 156 10.05 0.81 -5.82
C PRO A 156 10.50 1.41 -4.48
N ASN A 157 10.94 2.67 -4.47
CA ASN A 157 11.33 3.36 -3.24
C ASN A 157 10.18 3.50 -2.22
N ILE A 158 8.93 3.45 -2.69
CA ILE A 158 7.77 3.46 -1.79
C ILE A 158 7.72 2.17 -0.98
N THR A 159 7.94 1.03 -1.64
CA THR A 159 8.00 -0.28 -0.98
C THR A 159 9.26 -0.39 -0.11
N MET A 160 10.40 0.10 -0.61
CA MET A 160 11.67 0.10 0.13
C MET A 160 11.53 0.80 1.49
N LYS A 161 10.87 1.97 1.56
CA LYS A 161 10.64 2.68 2.82
C LYS A 161 9.85 1.86 3.86
N ILE A 162 8.92 1.02 3.40
CA ILE A 162 8.16 0.14 4.28
C ILE A 162 9.06 -1.01 4.75
N TYR A 163 9.85 -1.58 3.83
CA TYR A 163 10.78 -2.67 4.12
C TYR A 163 11.89 -2.24 5.10
N THR A 164 12.38 -1.03 5.01
CA THR A 164 13.43 -0.50 5.89
C THR A 164 12.92 -0.04 7.26
N ALA A 165 11.66 0.34 7.37
CA ALA A 165 11.06 0.79 8.65
C ALA A 165 10.88 -0.35 9.68
N VAL A 166 11.21 -1.59 9.34
CA VAL A 166 11.02 -2.80 10.19
C VAL A 166 12.37 -3.37 10.66
N LEU A 167 13.43 -2.58 10.61
CA LEU A 167 14.81 -3.09 10.82
C LEU A 167 15.15 -3.52 12.25
N ASP A 168 14.50 -2.98 13.28
CA ASP A 168 14.90 -3.27 14.67
C ASP A 168 14.68 -4.75 15.04
N ASP A 169 13.55 -5.34 14.63
CA ASP A 169 13.28 -6.78 14.86
C ASP A 169 14.21 -7.70 14.03
N GLU A 170 14.80 -7.20 12.93
CA GLU A 170 15.65 -7.98 12.03
C GLU A 170 17.10 -8.10 12.52
N ILE A 171 17.57 -7.15 13.30
CA ILE A 171 18.93 -7.20 13.86
C ILE A 171 19.06 -8.41 14.77
N ASP A 172 18.07 -8.63 15.64
CA ASP A 172 18.05 -9.78 16.55
C ASP A 172 17.93 -11.10 15.79
N GLN A 173 17.03 -11.18 14.80
CA GLN A 173 16.89 -12.36 13.93
C GLN A 173 18.17 -12.61 13.09
N THR A 174 18.86 -11.56 12.66
CA THR A 174 20.11 -11.68 11.91
C THR A 174 21.21 -12.25 12.80
N LYS A 175 21.28 -11.82 14.05
CA LYS A 175 22.21 -12.40 15.04
C LYS A 175 22.00 -13.90 15.20
N GLU A 176 20.75 -14.34 15.36
CA GLU A 176 20.42 -15.77 15.45
C GLU A 176 20.75 -16.55 14.18
N ARG A 177 20.53 -15.95 13.00
CA ARG A 177 20.89 -16.58 11.71
C ARG A 177 22.40 -16.70 11.54
N LEU A 178 23.16 -15.67 11.88
CA LEU A 178 24.62 -15.68 11.80
C LEU A 178 25.24 -16.65 12.80
N ALA A 179 24.66 -16.83 13.98
CA ALA A 179 25.11 -17.80 14.98
C ALA A 179 25.09 -19.26 14.47
N ARG A 180 24.36 -19.56 13.39
CA ARG A 180 24.33 -20.91 12.78
C ARG A 180 25.55 -21.21 11.90
N TYR A 181 26.37 -20.20 11.60
CA TYR A 181 27.59 -20.33 10.78
C TYR A 181 28.89 -20.32 11.60
N ILE A 182 28.76 -20.15 12.93
CA ILE A 182 29.87 -20.18 13.90
C ILE A 182 29.84 -21.49 14.67
#